data_01aed20a85c1e0195f47c41d6862a43a
#
_entry.id   01aed20a85c1e0195f47c41d6862a43a
#
_cell.length_a   1.000
_cell.length_b   1.000
_cell.length_c   1.000
_cell.angle_alpha   90.00
_cell.angle_beta   90.00
_cell.angle_gamma   90.00
#
_symmetry.space_group_name_H-M   'P 1'
#
loop_
_entity.id
_entity.type
_entity.pdbx_description
1 polymer ?
#
loop_
_entity_poly.entity_id
_entity_poly.type
_entity_poly.pdbx_seq_one_letter_code
_entity_poly.pdbx_strand_id
1 'polypeptide(L)'
;MNISNLKIIKASGEKAKFSIDRVAESLRRSGANEELIQKTLEKLKTELYEGITTKEIYNRAFNLLKEDNKTSASKYKLKTAIYELGPTGFPFEKFIAAILSYSGYKTQTGKIYQGKCVTHEIDVEAKTDLKLILIECKFHNAGRNCDVKIPLYIDSRFRDIKNFRSNGENKL
;
A
#
# COMPACT_ATOMS: atom_id res chain seq x y z
N MET A 1 -23.50 23.33 12.71
CA MET A 1 -22.14 23.78 12.31
C MET A 1 -22.01 23.68 10.79
N ASN A 2 -21.56 24.74 10.11
CA ASN A 2 -21.45 24.67 8.64
C ASN A 2 -20.15 23.94 8.26
N ILE A 3 -20.28 22.65 7.90
CA ILE A 3 -19.17 21.72 7.61
C ILE A 3 -18.35 22.21 6.39
N SER A 4 -18.95 23.04 5.52
CA SER A 4 -18.30 23.54 4.31
C SER A 4 -17.06 24.43 4.57
N ASN A 5 -16.92 25.00 5.76
CA ASN A 5 -15.80 25.86 6.13
C ASN A 5 -14.89 25.26 7.21
N LEU A 6 -15.14 24.02 7.62
CA LEU A 6 -14.37 23.34 8.65
C LEU A 6 -12.89 23.21 8.21
N LYS A 7 -11.97 23.63 9.08
CA LYS A 7 -10.54 23.44 8.88
C LYS A 7 -10.06 22.20 9.64
N ILE A 8 -9.28 21.39 8.96
CA ILE A 8 -8.68 20.15 9.47
C ILE A 8 -7.16 20.26 9.49
N ILE A 9 -6.51 19.42 10.28
CA ILE A 9 -5.06 19.32 10.34
C ILE A 9 -4.63 18.05 9.59
N LYS A 10 -3.80 18.21 8.56
CA LYS A 10 -3.19 17.08 7.84
C LYS A 10 -2.09 16.42 8.67
N ALA A 11 -1.67 15.21 8.28
CA ALA A 11 -0.53 14.51 8.90
C ALA A 11 0.78 15.32 8.82
N SER A 12 0.91 16.24 7.85
CA SER A 12 2.02 17.17 7.71
C SER A 12 1.98 18.35 8.71
N GLY A 13 0.91 18.49 9.51
CA GLY A 13 0.65 19.66 10.36
C GLY A 13 -0.03 20.84 9.63
N GLU A 14 -0.17 20.77 8.30
CA GLU A 14 -0.80 21.81 7.51
C GLU A 14 -2.32 21.87 7.77
N LYS A 15 -2.86 23.08 7.89
CA LYS A 15 -4.31 23.31 7.94
C LYS A 15 -4.90 23.29 6.53
N ALA A 16 -5.97 22.55 6.34
CA ALA A 16 -6.69 22.46 5.07
C ALA A 16 -8.19 22.50 5.28
N LYS A 17 -8.94 22.87 4.24
CA LYS A 17 -10.41 22.80 4.24
C LYS A 17 -10.85 21.34 4.20
N PHE A 18 -11.82 20.98 5.04
CA PHE A 18 -12.43 19.65 5.01
C PHE A 18 -13.23 19.44 3.74
N SER A 19 -13.18 18.23 3.20
CA SER A 19 -14.00 17.79 2.06
C SER A 19 -14.68 16.47 2.39
N ILE A 20 -15.99 16.50 2.49
CA ILE A 20 -16.80 15.30 2.72
C ILE A 20 -16.72 14.34 1.52
N ASP A 21 -16.57 14.88 0.30
CA ASP A 21 -16.47 14.08 -0.92
C ASP A 21 -15.25 13.18 -0.94
N ARG A 22 -14.13 13.64 -0.35
CA ARG A 22 -12.92 12.81 -0.20
C ARG A 22 -13.15 11.62 0.73
N VAL A 23 -13.94 11.81 1.79
CA VAL A 23 -14.31 10.72 2.69
C VAL A 23 -15.24 9.75 1.98
N ALA A 24 -16.26 10.26 1.28
CA ALA A 24 -17.19 9.46 0.48
C ALA A 24 -16.44 8.60 -0.54
N GLU A 25 -15.52 9.20 -1.29
CA GLU A 25 -14.72 8.50 -2.28
C GLU A 25 -13.82 7.41 -1.65
N SER A 26 -13.25 7.69 -0.48
CA SER A 26 -12.45 6.72 0.27
C SER A 26 -13.29 5.51 0.73
N LEU A 27 -14.51 5.76 1.20
CA LEU A 27 -15.48 4.72 1.56
C LEU A 27 -15.91 3.90 0.34
N ARG A 28 -16.19 4.56 -0.79
CA ARG A 28 -16.55 3.89 -2.05
C ARG A 28 -15.47 2.94 -2.52
N ARG A 29 -14.20 3.36 -2.47
CA ARG A 29 -13.04 2.50 -2.81
C ARG A 29 -12.88 1.30 -1.89
N SER A 30 -13.41 1.35 -0.68
CA SER A 30 -13.43 0.20 0.22
C SER A 30 -14.54 -0.82 -0.10
N GLY A 31 -15.37 -0.53 -1.11
CA GLY A 31 -16.49 -1.37 -1.52
C GLY A 31 -17.76 -1.18 -0.69
N ALA A 32 -17.88 -0.06 0.02
CA ALA A 32 -19.14 0.33 0.65
C ALA A 32 -20.14 0.76 -0.43
N ASN A 33 -21.41 0.34 -0.30
CA ASN A 33 -22.49 0.81 -1.16
C ASN A 33 -22.93 2.22 -0.76
N GLU A 34 -23.69 2.91 -1.64
CA GLU A 34 -24.08 4.31 -1.42
C GLU A 34 -24.91 4.50 -0.14
N GLU A 35 -25.79 3.56 0.20
CA GLU A 35 -26.58 3.62 1.44
C GLU A 35 -25.69 3.63 2.68
N LEU A 36 -24.71 2.72 2.74
CA LEU A 36 -23.75 2.64 3.83
C LEU A 36 -22.85 3.87 3.87
N ILE A 37 -22.45 4.41 2.72
CA ILE A 37 -21.67 5.64 2.62
C ILE A 37 -22.47 6.80 3.23
N GLN A 38 -23.70 7.03 2.81
CA GLN A 38 -24.54 8.10 3.30
C GLN A 38 -24.76 8.00 4.80
N LYS A 39 -25.12 6.81 5.30
CA LYS A 39 -25.29 6.55 6.73
C LYS A 39 -24.02 6.86 7.53
N THR A 40 -22.86 6.43 7.03
CA THR A 40 -21.57 6.69 7.67
C THR A 40 -21.24 8.18 7.70
N LEU A 41 -21.47 8.89 6.58
CA LEU A 41 -21.21 10.32 6.47
C LEU A 41 -22.15 11.16 7.36
N GLU A 42 -23.41 10.78 7.51
CA GLU A 42 -24.37 11.48 8.39
C GLU A 42 -23.91 11.39 9.85
N LYS A 43 -23.56 10.20 10.33
CA LYS A 43 -23.01 10.01 11.67
C LYS A 43 -21.68 10.76 11.83
N LEU A 44 -20.77 10.64 10.86
CA LEU A 44 -19.48 11.31 10.92
C LEU A 44 -19.62 12.84 11.05
N LYS A 45 -20.57 13.45 10.30
CA LYS A 45 -20.83 14.90 10.36
C LYS A 45 -21.11 15.41 11.77
N THR A 46 -21.76 14.61 12.61
CA THR A 46 -22.09 15.00 13.99
C THR A 46 -20.87 14.98 14.93
N GLU A 47 -19.81 14.28 14.54
CA GLU A 47 -18.61 14.11 15.34
C GLU A 47 -17.46 15.04 14.92
N LEU A 48 -17.64 15.83 13.83
CA LEU A 48 -16.61 16.75 13.36
C LEU A 48 -16.53 18.03 14.19
N TYR A 49 -15.31 18.52 14.37
CA TYR A 49 -15.02 19.77 15.06
C TYR A 49 -13.82 20.50 14.44
N GLU A 50 -13.70 21.79 14.72
CA GLU A 50 -12.62 22.63 14.16
C GLU A 50 -11.24 22.14 14.64
N GLY A 51 -10.32 21.94 13.71
CA GLY A 51 -8.98 21.45 13.99
C GLY A 51 -8.86 19.93 14.14
N ILE A 52 -9.93 19.17 13.89
CA ILE A 52 -9.85 17.69 13.87
C ILE A 52 -8.78 17.22 12.86
N THR A 53 -8.03 16.19 13.22
CA THR A 53 -6.99 15.66 12.33
C THR A 53 -7.56 14.72 11.27
N THR A 54 -6.89 14.63 10.12
CA THR A 54 -7.25 13.63 9.09
C THR A 54 -7.20 12.20 9.62
N LYS A 55 -6.30 11.91 10.58
CA LYS A 55 -6.20 10.60 11.24
C LYS A 55 -7.44 10.29 12.09
N GLU A 56 -7.93 11.28 12.85
CA GLU A 56 -9.15 11.11 13.65
C GLU A 56 -10.38 10.91 12.79
N ILE A 57 -10.54 11.73 11.72
CA ILE A 57 -11.64 11.57 10.76
C ILE A 57 -11.63 10.16 10.19
N TYR A 58 -10.46 9.69 9.76
CA TYR A 58 -10.28 8.35 9.23
C TYR A 58 -10.67 7.26 10.24
N ASN A 59 -10.21 7.37 11.49
CA ASN A 59 -10.50 6.39 12.54
C ASN A 59 -12.01 6.36 12.89
N ARG A 60 -12.66 7.53 12.95
CA ARG A 60 -14.11 7.64 13.18
C ARG A 60 -14.89 6.98 12.05
N ALA A 61 -14.58 7.34 10.79
CA ALA A 61 -15.20 6.72 9.61
C ALA A 61 -15.02 5.19 9.59
N PHE A 62 -13.83 4.69 9.97
CA PHE A 62 -13.56 3.27 10.10
C PHE A 62 -14.44 2.61 11.17
N ASN A 63 -14.55 3.19 12.36
CA ASN A 63 -15.35 2.64 13.44
C ASN A 63 -16.84 2.57 13.07
N LEU A 64 -17.38 3.64 12.49
CA LEU A 64 -18.75 3.69 11.99
C LEU A 64 -19.00 2.63 10.90
N LEU A 65 -18.06 2.50 9.95
CA LEU A 65 -18.15 1.50 8.89
C LEU A 65 -18.09 0.06 9.45
N LYS A 66 -17.28 -0.16 10.49
CA LYS A 66 -17.09 -1.48 11.13
C LYS A 66 -18.34 -1.97 11.83
N GLU A 67 -19.15 -1.07 12.38
CA GLU A 67 -20.43 -1.41 13.01
C GLU A 67 -21.40 -2.07 12.03
N ASP A 68 -21.44 -1.57 10.79
CA ASP A 68 -22.39 -2.00 9.79
C ASP A 68 -21.80 -3.05 8.80
N ASN A 69 -20.50 -2.94 8.44
CA ASN A 69 -19.86 -3.83 7.47
C ASN A 69 -18.37 -4.06 7.74
N LYS A 70 -18.05 -5.17 8.37
CA LYS A 70 -16.67 -5.56 8.73
C LYS A 70 -15.76 -5.73 7.50
N THR A 71 -16.29 -6.22 6.37
CA THR A 71 -15.49 -6.45 5.15
C THR A 71 -15.07 -5.12 4.53
N SER A 72 -16.01 -4.18 4.35
CA SER A 72 -15.70 -2.84 3.85
C SER A 72 -14.78 -2.08 4.80
N ALA A 73 -14.97 -2.21 6.12
CA ALA A 73 -14.10 -1.63 7.13
C ALA A 73 -12.67 -2.17 7.03
N SER A 74 -12.49 -3.48 6.84
CA SER A 74 -11.17 -4.09 6.69
C SER A 74 -10.45 -3.56 5.43
N LYS A 75 -11.15 -3.45 4.30
CA LYS A 75 -10.62 -2.85 3.07
C LYS A 75 -10.30 -1.36 3.24
N TYR A 76 -11.16 -0.62 3.96
CA TYR A 76 -10.93 0.79 4.27
C TYR A 76 -9.65 1.00 5.09
N LYS A 77 -9.39 0.12 6.06
CA LYS A 77 -8.19 0.15 6.89
C LYS A 77 -6.92 -0.34 6.19
N LEU A 78 -7.04 -1.11 5.10
CA LEU A 78 -5.91 -1.77 4.44
C LEU A 78 -4.80 -0.78 4.06
N LYS A 79 -5.13 0.38 3.50
CA LYS A 79 -4.15 1.40 3.12
C LYS A 79 -3.33 1.87 4.34
N THR A 80 -4.02 2.16 5.44
CA THR A 80 -3.36 2.60 6.68
C THR A 80 -2.55 1.47 7.29
N ALA A 81 -3.08 0.25 7.31
CA ALA A 81 -2.36 -0.93 7.79
C ALA A 81 -1.06 -1.17 7.00
N ILE A 82 -1.07 -0.99 5.67
CA ILE A 82 0.14 -1.05 4.85
C ILE A 82 1.15 0.04 5.27
N TYR A 83 0.71 1.27 5.51
CA TYR A 83 1.59 2.34 6.01
C TYR A 83 2.12 2.07 7.43
N GLU A 84 1.37 1.34 8.24
CA GLU A 84 1.75 0.96 9.62
C GLU A 84 2.69 -0.26 9.67
N LEU A 85 3.01 -0.91 8.53
CA LEU A 85 4.00 -2.01 8.48
C LEU A 85 5.40 -1.58 8.94
N GLY A 86 5.61 -0.30 9.14
CA GLY A 86 6.81 0.25 9.75
C GLY A 86 7.76 0.94 8.77
N PRO A 87 8.83 1.56 9.32
CA PRO A 87 9.77 2.35 8.52
C PRO A 87 10.71 1.50 7.66
N THR A 88 10.82 0.20 7.94
CA THR A 88 11.66 -0.73 7.18
C THR A 88 10.88 -1.38 6.04
N GLY A 89 11.52 -1.67 4.90
CA GLY A 89 10.90 -2.33 3.75
C GLY A 89 10.52 -3.80 4.02
N PHE A 90 11.18 -4.47 4.97
CA PHE A 90 11.06 -5.90 5.21
C PHE A 90 9.62 -6.42 5.50
N PRO A 91 8.78 -5.76 6.34
CA PRO A 91 7.38 -6.17 6.48
C PRO A 91 6.57 -6.01 5.19
N PHE A 92 6.89 -4.99 4.38
CA PHE A 92 6.24 -4.77 3.10
C PHE A 92 6.60 -5.84 2.07
N GLU A 93 7.85 -6.29 2.02
CA GLU A 93 8.31 -7.42 1.20
C GLU A 93 7.56 -8.70 1.55
N LYS A 94 7.43 -9.01 2.86
CA LYS A 94 6.64 -10.16 3.33
C LYS A 94 5.17 -10.07 2.94
N PHE A 95 4.60 -8.86 2.98
CA PHE A 95 3.22 -8.63 2.56
C PHE A 95 3.04 -8.90 1.06
N ILE A 96 3.96 -8.42 0.21
CA ILE A 96 3.96 -8.70 -1.24
C ILE A 96 4.13 -10.20 -1.50
N ALA A 97 5.06 -10.86 -0.81
CA ALA A 97 5.26 -12.31 -0.91
C ALA A 97 3.98 -13.09 -0.54
N ALA A 98 3.28 -12.69 0.52
CA ALA A 98 2.03 -13.32 0.94
C ALA A 98 0.93 -13.17 -0.13
N ILE A 99 0.75 -11.98 -0.72
CA ILE A 99 -0.22 -11.77 -1.81
C ILE A 99 0.06 -12.72 -2.98
N LEU A 100 1.32 -12.84 -3.39
CA LEU A 100 1.71 -13.71 -4.50
C LEU A 100 1.55 -15.19 -4.15
N SER A 101 1.84 -15.58 -2.91
CA SER A 101 1.60 -16.93 -2.43
C SER A 101 0.11 -17.29 -2.49
N TYR A 102 -0.78 -16.39 -2.07
CA TYR A 102 -2.24 -16.55 -2.23
C TYR A 102 -2.68 -16.63 -3.69
N SER A 103 -1.89 -16.04 -4.61
CA SER A 103 -2.13 -16.09 -6.05
C SER A 103 -1.54 -17.34 -6.72
N GLY A 104 -1.05 -18.32 -5.94
CA GLY A 104 -0.56 -19.61 -6.43
C GLY A 104 0.93 -19.66 -6.78
N TYR A 105 1.70 -18.62 -6.44
CA TYR A 105 3.15 -18.63 -6.62
C TYR A 105 3.86 -19.24 -5.40
N LYS A 106 4.96 -19.96 -5.61
CA LYS A 106 5.93 -20.25 -4.57
C LYS A 106 6.79 -19.01 -4.36
N THR A 107 6.84 -18.46 -3.14
CA THR A 107 7.50 -17.19 -2.86
C THR A 107 8.66 -17.35 -1.88
N GLN A 108 9.70 -16.52 -2.05
CA GLN A 108 10.84 -16.40 -1.14
C GLN A 108 11.27 -14.93 -1.05
N THR A 109 11.58 -14.42 0.16
CA THR A 109 12.10 -13.06 0.37
C THR A 109 13.60 -13.08 0.63
N GLY A 110 14.30 -11.98 0.29
CA GLY A 110 15.72 -11.78 0.58
C GLY A 110 16.65 -12.78 -0.12
N LYS A 111 16.30 -13.22 -1.32
CA LYS A 111 17.09 -14.22 -2.05
C LYS A 111 18.26 -13.60 -2.78
N ILE A 112 19.46 -14.15 -2.58
CA ILE A 112 20.68 -13.72 -3.26
C ILE A 112 20.80 -14.43 -4.60
N TYR A 113 20.98 -13.65 -5.66
CA TYR A 113 21.24 -14.09 -7.01
C TYR A 113 22.64 -13.71 -7.47
N GLN A 114 23.32 -14.65 -8.13
CA GLN A 114 24.54 -14.34 -8.86
C GLN A 114 24.18 -13.61 -10.15
N GLY A 115 24.74 -12.43 -10.35
CA GLY A 115 24.77 -11.74 -11.62
C GLY A 115 26.07 -11.99 -12.38
N LYS A 116 26.18 -11.49 -13.60
CA LYS A 116 27.41 -11.54 -14.40
C LYS A 116 28.52 -10.72 -13.77
N CYS A 117 28.19 -9.57 -13.21
CA CYS A 117 29.14 -8.63 -12.63
C CYS A 117 29.24 -8.76 -11.10
N VAL A 118 28.10 -8.82 -10.41
CA VAL A 118 28.01 -8.84 -8.93
C VAL A 118 26.85 -9.71 -8.47
N THR A 119 26.79 -9.99 -7.18
CA THR A 119 25.63 -10.61 -6.54
C THR A 119 24.54 -9.56 -6.24
N HIS A 120 23.28 -9.97 -6.30
CA HIS A 120 22.13 -9.12 -6.03
C HIS A 120 21.19 -9.80 -5.04
N GLU A 121 20.79 -9.08 -4.00
CA GLU A 121 19.66 -9.47 -3.18
C GLU A 121 18.36 -9.04 -3.87
N ILE A 122 17.39 -9.95 -3.94
CA ILE A 122 16.05 -9.72 -4.50
C ILE A 122 15.04 -9.77 -3.37
N ASP A 123 14.27 -8.71 -3.21
CA ASP A 123 13.32 -8.56 -2.12
C ASP A 123 12.26 -9.67 -2.12
N VAL A 124 11.69 -10.00 -3.29
CA VAL A 124 10.74 -11.12 -3.42
C VAL A 124 11.00 -11.88 -4.73
N GLU A 125 11.21 -13.19 -4.60
CA GLU A 125 11.10 -14.15 -5.70
C GLU A 125 9.69 -14.76 -5.67
N ALA A 126 9.02 -14.84 -6.81
CA ALA A 126 7.78 -15.57 -6.96
C ALA A 126 7.86 -16.45 -8.21
N LYS A 127 7.57 -17.76 -8.05
CA LYS A 127 7.70 -18.71 -9.16
C LYS A 127 6.55 -19.69 -9.23
N THR A 128 6.25 -20.10 -10.46
CA THR A 128 5.49 -21.28 -10.82
C THR A 128 6.38 -22.18 -11.68
N ASP A 129 5.89 -23.32 -12.13
CA ASP A 129 6.63 -24.19 -13.03
C ASP A 129 6.95 -23.52 -14.38
N LEU A 130 6.14 -22.53 -14.79
CA LEU A 130 6.25 -21.86 -16.08
C LEU A 130 6.83 -20.45 -16.00
N LYS A 131 6.87 -19.83 -14.80
CA LYS A 131 7.17 -18.41 -14.67
C LYS A 131 7.98 -18.11 -13.43
N LEU A 132 9.02 -17.29 -13.60
CA LEU A 132 9.79 -16.67 -12.52
C LEU A 132 9.61 -15.15 -12.57
N ILE A 133 9.26 -14.56 -11.43
CA ILE A 133 9.12 -13.12 -11.26
C ILE A 133 10.10 -12.70 -10.16
N LEU A 134 10.94 -11.73 -10.47
CA LEU A 134 11.81 -11.05 -9.52
C LEU A 134 11.22 -9.67 -9.22
N ILE A 135 11.12 -9.32 -7.96
CA ILE A 135 10.43 -8.11 -7.49
C ILE A 135 11.34 -7.35 -6.55
N GLU A 136 11.47 -6.07 -6.80
CA GLU A 136 12.07 -5.10 -5.89
C GLU A 136 10.96 -4.27 -5.25
N CYS A 137 10.94 -4.20 -3.95
CA CYS A 137 9.94 -3.49 -3.16
C CYS A 137 10.49 -2.15 -2.70
N LYS A 138 9.77 -1.06 -2.95
CA LYS A 138 10.10 0.26 -2.42
C LYS A 138 8.94 0.80 -1.60
N PHE A 139 9.19 0.92 -0.30
CA PHE A 139 8.22 1.44 0.64
C PHE A 139 8.58 2.86 1.07
N HIS A 140 7.64 3.79 0.91
CA HIS A 140 7.77 5.18 1.33
C HIS A 140 6.59 5.58 2.23
N ASN A 141 6.85 5.80 3.51
CA ASN A 141 5.82 6.19 4.48
C ASN A 141 5.45 7.69 4.45
N ALA A 142 6.25 8.53 3.78
CA ALA A 142 6.11 9.99 3.76
C ALA A 142 5.45 10.54 2.48
N GLY A 143 4.78 9.71 1.69
CA GLY A 143 4.13 10.15 0.43
C GLY A 143 5.10 10.63 -0.65
N ARG A 144 6.37 10.26 -0.57
CA ARG A 144 7.38 10.58 -1.58
C ARG A 144 7.21 9.67 -2.79
N ASN A 145 7.34 10.24 -3.97
CA ASN A 145 7.42 9.46 -5.20
C ASN A 145 8.79 8.78 -5.32
N CYS A 146 8.81 7.61 -5.96
CA CYS A 146 10.07 6.98 -6.32
C CYS A 146 10.81 7.84 -7.35
N ASP A 147 12.13 8.04 -7.13
CA ASP A 147 13.01 8.68 -8.10
C ASP A 147 13.10 7.79 -9.35
N VAL A 148 13.16 8.40 -10.52
CA VAL A 148 13.34 7.72 -11.81
C VAL A 148 14.62 6.88 -11.87
N LYS A 149 15.63 7.20 -11.08
CA LYS A 149 16.86 6.39 -10.95
C LYS A 149 16.58 4.98 -10.43
N ILE A 150 15.55 4.82 -9.57
CA ILE A 150 15.22 3.51 -8.98
C ILE A 150 14.87 2.48 -10.06
N PRO A 151 13.88 2.66 -10.94
CA PRO A 151 13.61 1.68 -11.99
C PRO A 151 14.79 1.45 -12.94
N LEU A 152 15.62 2.48 -13.18
CA LEU A 152 16.80 2.34 -14.04
C LEU A 152 17.84 1.38 -13.45
N TYR A 153 18.22 1.53 -12.18
CA TYR A 153 19.17 0.61 -11.59
C TYR A 153 18.59 -0.78 -11.33
N ILE A 154 17.27 -0.89 -11.06
CA ILE A 154 16.59 -2.19 -10.92
C ILE A 154 16.61 -2.94 -12.25
N ASP A 155 16.31 -2.28 -13.37
CA ASP A 155 16.42 -2.87 -14.70
C ASP A 155 17.85 -3.37 -14.97
N SER A 156 18.87 -2.57 -14.60
CA SER A 156 20.27 -2.97 -14.72
C SER A 156 20.60 -4.22 -13.89
N ARG A 157 20.14 -4.30 -12.63
CA ARG A 157 20.30 -5.47 -11.75
C ARG A 157 19.66 -6.73 -12.37
N PHE A 158 18.44 -6.60 -12.84
CA PHE A 158 17.73 -7.74 -13.43
C PHE A 158 18.35 -8.21 -14.75
N ARG A 159 18.89 -7.29 -15.55
CA ARG A 159 19.68 -7.64 -16.74
C ARG A 159 20.98 -8.36 -16.39
N ASP A 160 21.68 -7.94 -15.33
CA ASP A 160 22.91 -8.60 -14.88
C ASP A 160 22.64 -10.05 -14.45
N ILE A 161 21.58 -10.29 -13.68
CA ILE A 161 21.12 -11.64 -13.29
C ILE A 161 20.74 -12.46 -14.53
N LYS A 162 19.95 -11.87 -15.45
CA LYS A 162 19.52 -12.55 -16.67
C LYS A 162 20.71 -12.95 -17.55
N ASN A 163 21.68 -12.06 -17.71
CA ASN A 163 22.88 -12.30 -18.53
C ASN A 163 23.75 -13.40 -17.94
N PHE A 164 23.86 -13.50 -16.60
CA PHE A 164 24.55 -14.60 -15.95
C PHE A 164 23.85 -15.94 -16.25
N ARG A 165 22.52 -16.00 -16.13
CA ARG A 165 21.74 -17.21 -16.39
C ARG A 165 21.76 -17.65 -17.87
N SER A 166 21.82 -16.68 -18.79
CA SER A 166 21.87 -16.97 -20.23
C SER A 166 23.24 -17.49 -20.67
N ASN A 167 24.31 -17.07 -20.00
CA ASN A 167 25.68 -17.46 -20.31
C ASN A 167 26.16 -18.69 -19.55
N GLY A 168 25.51 -19.04 -18.45
CA GLY A 168 25.77 -20.22 -17.64
C GLY A 168 24.60 -21.20 -17.80
N GLU A 169 24.61 -21.95 -18.87
CA GLU A 169 23.77 -23.12 -19.14
C GLU A 169 22.43 -23.21 -18.39
N ASN A 170 21.37 -23.07 -19.17
CA ASN A 170 20.08 -23.70 -18.93
C ASN A 170 20.25 -25.14 -18.47
N LYS A 171 20.22 -25.42 -17.20
CA LYS A 171 19.91 -26.73 -16.64
C LYS A 171 19.06 -26.50 -15.40
N LEU A 172 17.78 -26.39 -15.61
CA LEU A 172 16.70 -26.81 -14.72
C LEU A 172 15.68 -27.53 -15.55
#